data_2051c05132bb70daefc96c2ea84b724b
#
_entry.id   2051c05132bb70daefc96c2ea84b724b
#
_cell.length_a   1.000
_cell.length_b   1.000
_cell.length_c   1.000
_cell.angle_alpha   90.00
_cell.angle_beta   90.00
_cell.angle_gamma   90.00
#
_symmetry.space_group_name_H-M   'P 1'
#
loop_
_entity.id
_entity.type
_entity.pdbx_description
1 polymer ?
#
loop_
_entity_poly.entity_id
_entity_poly.type
_entity_poly.pdbx_seq_one_letter_code
_entity_poly.pdbx_strand_id
1 'polypeptide(L)'
;MKRIITTIVCIGLISLITVSEIYAGSHGHNMTSNWTCSQKVSGGVFTGQMPLHLMFNMHCIETGRIDGDYFSSASNCVANQVIGLDGKGSFHGTCRSYHKAGGTLFLRFTDFGSPTEQSGEGDVYVMGGEGKFKGASGFGTFTWTQGATDPQDQTSNAAFGKTKIKLTIP
;
A
#
# COMPACT_ATOMS: atom_id res chain seq x y z
N MET A 1 -37.22 40.31 -65.94
CA MET A 1 -36.05 39.60 -65.45
C MET A 1 -36.19 39.43 -63.94
N LYS A 2 -36.67 38.27 -63.49
CA LYS A 2 -36.85 37.95 -62.06
C LYS A 2 -35.65 37.06 -61.63
N ARG A 3 -34.84 37.53 -60.72
CA ARG A 3 -33.76 36.76 -60.11
C ARG A 3 -34.29 35.91 -58.94
N ILE A 4 -34.24 34.62 -59.08
CA ILE A 4 -34.58 33.67 -58.04
C ILE A 4 -33.34 33.52 -57.18
N ILE A 5 -33.41 33.92 -55.93
CA ILE A 5 -32.37 33.72 -54.93
C ILE A 5 -32.68 32.39 -54.25
N THR A 6 -31.85 31.37 -54.52
CA THR A 6 -31.97 30.06 -53.88
C THR A 6 -31.18 30.12 -52.56
N THR A 7 -31.87 30.17 -51.46
CA THR A 7 -31.28 30.11 -50.11
C THR A 7 -31.03 28.64 -49.77
N ILE A 8 -29.76 28.25 -49.74
CA ILE A 8 -29.32 26.92 -49.25
C ILE A 8 -29.30 26.97 -47.74
N VAL A 9 -30.24 26.30 -47.11
CA VAL A 9 -30.25 26.08 -45.66
C VAL A 9 -29.35 24.86 -45.36
N CYS A 10 -28.12 25.11 -44.90
CA CYS A 10 -27.25 24.08 -44.34
C CYS A 10 -27.77 23.72 -42.95
N ILE A 11 -28.51 22.63 -42.88
CA ILE A 11 -28.87 22.01 -41.58
C ILE A 11 -27.63 21.25 -41.11
N GLY A 12 -26.84 21.89 -40.22
CA GLY A 12 -25.76 21.25 -39.51
C GLY A 12 -26.32 20.26 -38.48
N LEU A 13 -26.25 18.97 -38.78
CA LEU A 13 -26.45 17.92 -37.79
C LEU A 13 -25.26 17.98 -36.78
N ILE A 14 -25.50 18.68 -35.68
CA ILE A 14 -24.64 18.55 -34.51
C ILE A 14 -24.98 17.22 -33.87
N SER A 15 -24.22 16.17 -34.22
CA SER A 15 -24.22 14.91 -33.49
C SER A 15 -23.68 15.21 -32.08
N LEU A 16 -24.57 15.34 -31.10
CA LEU A 16 -24.21 15.25 -29.68
C LEU A 16 -23.66 13.84 -29.43
N ILE A 17 -22.35 13.71 -29.50
CA ILE A 17 -21.65 12.57 -28.94
C ILE A 17 -21.78 12.76 -27.41
N THR A 18 -22.81 12.17 -26.83
CA THR A 18 -22.82 11.94 -25.37
C THR A 18 -21.70 10.97 -25.07
N VAL A 19 -20.57 11.50 -24.66
CA VAL A 19 -19.56 10.72 -23.98
C VAL A 19 -20.21 10.30 -22.66
N SER A 20 -20.87 9.15 -22.67
CA SER A 20 -21.19 8.46 -21.43
C SER A 20 -19.86 8.12 -20.80
N GLU A 21 -19.40 8.95 -19.86
CA GLU A 21 -18.40 8.53 -18.89
C GLU A 21 -19.00 7.29 -18.22
N ILE A 22 -18.55 6.13 -18.68
CA ILE A 22 -18.77 4.89 -17.95
C ILE A 22 -18.00 5.09 -16.65
N TYR A 23 -18.68 5.61 -15.63
CA TYR A 23 -18.24 5.46 -14.25
C TYR A 23 -18.21 3.94 -14.02
N ALA A 24 -17.07 3.32 -14.28
CA ALA A 24 -16.79 2.00 -13.78
C ALA A 24 -16.95 2.12 -12.27
N GLY A 25 -18.05 1.59 -11.74
CA GLY A 25 -18.38 1.69 -10.33
C GLY A 25 -17.18 1.13 -9.55
N SER A 26 -16.52 1.97 -8.76
CA SER A 26 -15.44 1.52 -7.91
C SER A 26 -16.03 0.54 -6.91
N HIS A 27 -15.66 -0.73 -7.03
CA HIS A 27 -16.11 -1.76 -6.11
C HIS A 27 -15.19 -1.79 -4.89
N GLY A 28 -15.81 -1.68 -3.71
CA GLY A 28 -15.12 -1.84 -2.43
C GLY A 28 -14.90 -3.32 -2.12
N HIS A 29 -13.66 -3.72 -1.93
CA HIS A 29 -13.25 -5.08 -1.60
C HIS A 29 -12.73 -5.17 -0.17
N ASN A 30 -12.98 -6.29 0.51
CA ASN A 30 -12.39 -6.59 1.81
C ASN A 30 -11.15 -7.45 1.61
N MET A 31 -9.99 -6.91 1.92
CA MET A 31 -8.74 -7.65 1.91
C MET A 31 -8.33 -7.98 3.34
N THR A 32 -8.04 -9.25 3.60
CA THR A 32 -7.47 -9.72 4.87
C THR A 32 -6.28 -10.62 4.58
N SER A 33 -5.20 -10.47 5.35
CA SER A 33 -4.01 -11.28 5.16
C SER A 33 -3.26 -11.57 6.44
N ASN A 34 -2.42 -12.61 6.38
CA ASN A 34 -1.34 -12.87 7.32
C ASN A 34 -0.03 -12.68 6.56
N TRP A 35 0.95 -12.09 7.21
CA TRP A 35 2.25 -11.85 6.63
C TRP A 35 3.38 -12.23 7.58
N THR A 36 4.52 -12.54 6.99
CA THR A 36 5.78 -12.76 7.68
C THR A 36 6.87 -12.02 6.93
N CYS A 37 7.69 -11.27 7.64
CA CYS A 37 8.80 -10.51 7.09
C CYS A 37 10.13 -10.94 7.74
N SER A 38 11.18 -11.02 6.93
CA SER A 38 12.55 -10.84 7.36
C SER A 38 12.85 -9.36 7.25
N GLN A 39 13.32 -8.75 8.33
CA GLN A 39 13.69 -7.34 8.36
C GLN A 39 15.13 -7.18 8.84
N LYS A 40 15.84 -6.22 8.26
CA LYS A 40 17.22 -5.91 8.56
C LYS A 40 17.42 -4.40 8.71
N VAL A 41 18.12 -4.01 9.76
CA VAL A 41 18.59 -2.63 9.92
C VAL A 41 19.63 -2.36 8.85
N SER A 42 19.38 -1.40 7.97
CA SER A 42 20.25 -1.01 6.86
C SER A 42 21.08 0.24 7.15
N GLY A 43 20.74 0.95 8.23
CA GLY A 43 21.45 2.15 8.69
C GLY A 43 20.77 2.79 9.88
N GLY A 44 21.41 3.79 10.47
CA GLY A 44 20.82 4.52 11.60
C GLY A 44 21.68 5.69 12.08
N VAL A 45 21.06 6.54 12.87
CA VAL A 45 21.70 7.63 13.63
C VAL A 45 21.55 7.31 15.11
N PHE A 46 22.64 7.44 15.84
CA PHE A 46 22.71 7.08 17.27
C PHE A 46 23.21 8.26 18.10
N THR A 47 22.71 8.36 19.33
CA THR A 47 23.27 9.22 20.38
C THR A 47 23.79 8.31 21.48
N GLY A 48 25.12 8.12 21.55
CA GLY A 48 25.70 7.07 22.38
C GLY A 48 25.24 5.69 21.91
N GLN A 49 24.61 4.92 22.80
CA GLN A 49 24.04 3.61 22.46
C GLN A 49 22.55 3.66 22.09
N MET A 50 21.91 4.83 22.20
CA MET A 50 20.50 4.97 21.90
C MET A 50 20.29 5.32 20.43
N PRO A 51 19.53 4.50 19.68
CA PRO A 51 19.14 4.85 18.32
C PRO A 51 18.14 6.02 18.33
N LEU A 52 18.38 7.02 17.51
CA LEU A 52 17.44 8.11 17.24
C LEU A 52 16.66 7.90 15.95
N HIS A 53 17.30 7.24 15.00
CA HIS A 53 16.72 6.94 13.70
C HIS A 53 17.29 5.63 13.19
N LEU A 54 16.43 4.71 12.80
CA LEU A 54 16.81 3.44 12.19
C LEU A 54 16.15 3.33 10.81
N MET A 55 16.86 2.77 9.87
CA MET A 55 16.37 2.43 8.53
C MET A 55 16.35 0.90 8.40
N PHE A 56 15.29 0.39 7.78
CA PHE A 56 15.07 -1.04 7.60
C PHE A 56 14.81 -1.38 6.14
N ASN A 57 15.37 -2.51 5.72
CA ASN A 57 14.92 -3.24 4.54
C ASN A 57 14.14 -4.47 4.99
N MET A 58 12.98 -4.70 4.37
CA MET A 58 12.10 -5.81 4.74
C MET A 58 11.67 -6.58 3.49
N HIS A 59 11.72 -7.90 3.61
CA HIS A 59 11.18 -8.82 2.60
C HIS A 59 10.07 -9.64 3.24
N CYS A 60 8.87 -9.50 2.71
CA CYS A 60 7.70 -10.11 3.29
C CYS A 60 7.05 -11.10 2.32
N ILE A 61 6.47 -12.15 2.88
CA ILE A 61 5.54 -13.04 2.20
C ILE A 61 4.18 -12.87 2.87
N GLU A 62 3.15 -12.77 2.07
CA GLU A 62 1.78 -12.53 2.52
C GLU A 62 0.84 -13.52 1.85
N THR A 63 -0.11 -14.02 2.63
CA THR A 63 -1.21 -14.87 2.16
C THR A 63 -2.52 -14.39 2.76
N GLY A 64 -3.58 -14.41 1.96
CA GLY A 64 -4.85 -13.89 2.44
C GLY A 64 -6.00 -14.08 1.47
N ARG A 65 -7.01 -13.26 1.64
CA ARG A 65 -8.22 -13.25 0.81
C ARG A 65 -8.62 -11.82 0.44
N ILE A 66 -9.10 -11.67 -0.79
CA ILE A 66 -9.82 -10.48 -1.26
C ILE A 66 -11.24 -10.97 -1.60
N ASP A 67 -12.25 -10.50 -0.84
CA ASP A 67 -13.65 -10.93 -0.93
C ASP A 67 -13.86 -12.45 -0.91
N GLY A 68 -13.01 -13.16 -0.20
CA GLY A 68 -13.07 -14.62 -0.11
C GLY A 68 -12.10 -15.35 -1.04
N ASP A 69 -11.65 -14.73 -2.13
CA ASP A 69 -10.71 -15.31 -3.07
C ASP A 69 -9.29 -15.30 -2.50
N TYR A 70 -8.64 -16.43 -2.52
CA TYR A 70 -7.28 -16.60 -1.98
C TYR A 70 -6.24 -15.88 -2.84
N PHE A 71 -5.29 -15.20 -2.19
CA PHE A 71 -4.11 -14.66 -2.83
C PHE A 71 -2.83 -14.98 -2.07
N SER A 72 -1.71 -14.86 -2.76
CA SER A 72 -0.38 -14.78 -2.18
C SER A 72 0.41 -13.67 -2.84
N SER A 73 1.25 -13.01 -2.08
CA SER A 73 2.15 -11.97 -2.57
C SER A 73 3.52 -12.03 -1.90
N ALA A 74 4.50 -11.43 -2.56
CA ALA A 74 5.80 -11.12 -2.01
C ALA A 74 5.98 -9.61 -2.02
N SER A 75 6.52 -9.04 -0.94
CA SER A 75 6.67 -7.60 -0.81
C SER A 75 8.11 -7.22 -0.49
N ASN A 76 8.58 -6.16 -1.13
CA ASN A 76 9.79 -5.46 -0.76
C ASN A 76 9.39 -4.14 -0.10
N CYS A 77 9.85 -3.93 1.12
CA CYS A 77 9.53 -2.75 1.89
C CYS A 77 10.82 -2.03 2.35
N VAL A 78 10.70 -0.72 2.45
CA VAL A 78 11.67 0.13 3.16
C VAL A 78 10.93 0.87 4.26
N ALA A 79 11.55 0.96 5.41
CA ALA A 79 10.94 1.60 6.57
C ALA A 79 11.95 2.44 7.36
N ASN A 80 11.42 3.37 8.12
CA ASN A 80 12.16 4.22 9.03
C ASN A 80 11.49 4.19 10.40
N GLN A 81 12.30 4.13 11.43
CA GLN A 81 11.89 4.34 12.81
C GLN A 81 12.57 5.59 13.34
N VAL A 82 11.81 6.54 13.83
CA VAL A 82 12.30 7.74 14.51
C VAL A 82 11.93 7.62 15.97
N ILE A 83 12.91 7.73 16.85
CA ILE A 83 12.76 7.53 18.29
C ILE A 83 13.02 8.85 19.00
N GLY A 84 12.04 9.32 19.75
CA GLY A 84 12.16 10.51 20.59
C GLY A 84 13.00 10.26 21.86
N LEU A 85 13.40 11.34 22.53
CA LEU A 85 14.15 11.25 23.78
C LEU A 85 13.33 10.65 24.95
N ASP A 86 12.01 10.59 24.79
CA ASP A 86 11.07 9.92 25.73
C ASP A 86 10.98 8.40 25.49
N GLY A 87 11.75 7.86 24.54
CA GLY A 87 11.75 6.45 24.17
C GLY A 87 10.56 6.02 23.33
N LYS A 88 9.68 6.93 22.93
CA LYS A 88 8.59 6.67 21.97
C LYS A 88 9.03 7.02 20.58
N GLY A 89 8.43 6.38 19.60
CA GLY A 89 8.80 6.61 18.23
C GLY A 89 7.66 6.41 17.24
N SER A 90 7.92 6.80 16.02
CA SER A 90 7.10 6.46 14.85
C SER A 90 7.85 5.48 13.97
N PHE A 91 7.13 4.47 13.48
CA PHE A 91 7.61 3.53 12.48
C PHE A 91 6.75 3.71 11.23
N HIS A 92 7.35 4.02 10.12
CA HIS A 92 6.65 4.24 8.86
C HIS A 92 7.46 3.72 7.69
N GLY A 93 6.76 3.25 6.68
CA GLY A 93 7.43 2.72 5.50
C GLY A 93 6.49 2.57 4.32
N THR A 94 7.08 2.08 3.24
CA THR A 94 6.39 1.78 1.99
C THR A 94 6.76 0.38 1.52
N CYS A 95 5.79 -0.29 0.90
CA CYS A 95 5.96 -1.61 0.31
C CYS A 95 5.52 -1.63 -1.14
N ARG A 96 6.23 -2.41 -1.93
CA ARG A 96 5.78 -2.86 -3.24
C ARG A 96 5.44 -4.34 -3.13
N SER A 97 4.15 -4.65 -3.21
CA SER A 97 3.60 -6.00 -3.03
C SER A 97 3.23 -6.62 -4.38
N TYR A 98 3.89 -7.69 -4.75
CA TYR A 98 3.74 -8.41 -6.02
C TYR A 98 2.80 -9.60 -5.82
N HIS A 99 1.63 -9.56 -6.42
CA HIS A 99 0.63 -10.61 -6.30
C HIS A 99 0.83 -11.71 -7.35
N LYS A 100 0.81 -12.98 -6.91
CA LYS A 100 0.97 -14.15 -7.79
C LYS A 100 -0.04 -14.17 -8.94
N ALA A 101 -1.26 -13.71 -8.72
CA ALA A 101 -2.31 -13.64 -9.74
C ALA A 101 -2.18 -12.45 -10.72
N GLY A 102 -1.03 -11.78 -10.71
CA GLY A 102 -0.72 -10.59 -11.51
C GLY A 102 -1.10 -9.27 -10.83
N GLY A 103 -0.31 -8.24 -11.11
CA GLY A 103 -0.46 -6.90 -10.55
C GLY A 103 0.35 -6.67 -9.28
N THR A 104 0.50 -5.40 -8.96
CA THR A 104 1.29 -4.90 -7.84
C THR A 104 0.48 -3.89 -7.06
N LEU A 105 0.51 -3.95 -5.73
CA LEU A 105 0.01 -2.90 -4.85
C LEU A 105 1.16 -2.09 -4.28
N PHE A 106 0.97 -0.77 -4.17
CA PHE A 106 1.85 0.15 -3.47
C PHE A 106 1.21 0.51 -2.14
N LEU A 107 1.88 0.17 -1.06
CA LEU A 107 1.38 0.34 0.29
C LEU A 107 2.25 1.36 1.05
N ARG A 108 1.62 2.12 1.93
CA ARG A 108 2.29 2.88 2.98
C ARG A 108 1.74 2.40 4.32
N PHE A 109 2.58 2.27 5.30
CA PHE A 109 2.17 1.93 6.65
C PHE A 109 2.79 2.89 7.68
N THR A 110 2.10 3.04 8.80
CA THR A 110 2.55 3.85 9.93
C THR A 110 2.15 3.19 11.24
N ASP A 111 3.04 3.24 12.21
CA ASP A 111 2.82 2.79 13.56
C ASP A 111 3.45 3.77 14.56
N PHE A 112 2.93 3.83 15.77
CA PHE A 112 3.45 4.67 16.86
C PHE A 112 3.57 3.81 18.13
N GLY A 113 4.76 3.77 18.69
CA GLY A 113 5.02 2.97 19.88
C GLY A 113 6.45 3.09 20.36
N SER A 114 6.80 2.26 21.32
CA SER A 114 8.18 2.14 21.80
C SER A 114 8.94 1.10 20.96
N PRO A 115 10.21 1.33 20.62
CA PRO A 115 11.03 0.33 19.94
C PRO A 115 11.27 -0.94 20.79
N THR A 116 10.93 -0.90 22.08
CA THR A 116 11.03 -2.06 22.98
C THR A 116 9.76 -2.91 23.01
N GLU A 117 8.69 -2.46 22.37
CA GLU A 117 7.47 -3.26 22.23
C GLU A 117 7.71 -4.47 21.33
N GLN A 118 7.14 -5.60 21.76
CA GLN A 118 7.26 -6.86 21.02
C GLN A 118 6.09 -7.06 20.06
N SER A 119 5.06 -6.23 20.13
CA SER A 119 3.88 -6.25 19.28
C SER A 119 3.19 -4.90 19.29
N GLY A 120 2.43 -4.63 18.23
CA GLY A 120 1.67 -3.40 18.11
C GLY A 120 0.66 -3.47 16.97
N GLU A 121 0.07 -2.32 16.71
CA GLU A 121 -0.86 -2.11 15.61
C GLU A 121 -0.59 -0.76 14.95
N GLY A 122 -0.97 -0.65 13.70
CA GLY A 122 -0.79 0.58 12.94
C GLY A 122 -1.74 0.66 11.75
N ASP A 123 -1.59 1.72 11.01
CA ASP A 123 -2.40 2.03 9.83
C ASP A 123 -1.68 1.63 8.54
N VAL A 124 -2.45 1.15 7.57
CA VAL A 124 -1.98 0.84 6.23
C VAL A 124 -2.84 1.51 5.17
N TYR A 125 -2.20 2.09 4.17
CA TYR A 125 -2.81 2.81 3.07
C TYR A 125 -2.39 2.18 1.74
N VAL A 126 -3.36 1.93 0.85
CA VAL A 126 -3.09 1.58 -0.54
C VAL A 126 -2.92 2.88 -1.32
N MET A 127 -1.71 3.12 -1.80
CA MET A 127 -1.31 4.34 -2.49
C MET A 127 -1.50 4.26 -4.01
N GLY A 128 -1.83 3.07 -4.52
CA GLY A 128 -2.00 2.78 -5.92
C GLY A 128 -1.64 1.35 -6.25
N GLY A 129 -1.61 1.03 -7.55
CA GLY A 129 -1.20 -0.28 -8.04
C GLY A 129 -0.98 -0.31 -9.53
N GLU A 130 -0.48 -1.45 -9.99
CA GLU A 130 -0.22 -1.77 -11.39
C GLU A 130 -0.95 -3.07 -11.79
N GLY A 131 -1.11 -3.29 -13.10
CA GLY A 131 -1.80 -4.46 -13.62
C GLY A 131 -3.26 -4.46 -13.19
N LYS A 132 -3.75 -5.56 -12.62
CA LYS A 132 -5.13 -5.67 -12.13
C LYS A 132 -5.48 -4.72 -10.98
N PHE A 133 -4.49 -4.10 -10.35
CA PHE A 133 -4.67 -3.12 -9.27
C PHE A 133 -4.44 -1.68 -9.73
N LYS A 134 -4.40 -1.42 -11.04
CA LYS A 134 -4.23 -0.07 -11.58
C LYS A 134 -5.34 0.84 -11.05
N GLY A 135 -4.94 1.97 -10.44
CA GLY A 135 -5.88 2.92 -9.83
C GLY A 135 -6.43 2.51 -8.46
N ALA A 136 -5.95 1.39 -7.89
CA ALA A 136 -6.38 0.96 -6.57
C ALA A 136 -6.08 2.00 -5.50
N SER A 137 -6.96 2.11 -4.52
CA SER A 137 -6.81 2.89 -3.30
C SER A 137 -7.38 2.12 -2.13
N GLY A 138 -7.07 2.52 -0.92
CA GLY A 138 -7.63 1.84 0.25
C GLY A 138 -6.98 2.26 1.55
N PHE A 139 -7.62 1.84 2.63
CA PHE A 139 -7.19 2.09 3.98
C PHE A 139 -7.52 0.90 4.87
N GLY A 140 -6.70 0.68 5.88
CA GLY A 140 -6.93 -0.37 6.85
C GLY A 140 -5.94 -0.32 8.00
N THR A 141 -5.89 -1.42 8.74
CA THR A 141 -5.01 -1.59 9.89
C THR A 141 -4.16 -2.84 9.74
N PHE A 142 -3.03 -2.85 10.41
CA PHE A 142 -2.23 -4.05 10.59
C PHE A 142 -1.87 -4.24 12.06
N THR A 143 -1.67 -5.49 12.45
CA THR A 143 -1.05 -5.86 13.71
C THR A 143 0.28 -6.52 13.42
N TRP A 144 1.23 -6.37 14.33
CA TRP A 144 2.54 -6.98 14.20
C TRP A 144 3.02 -7.59 15.51
N THR A 145 3.88 -8.58 15.40
CA THR A 145 4.62 -9.16 16.51
C THR A 145 6.05 -9.40 16.05
N GLN A 146 6.99 -9.01 16.85
CA GLN A 146 8.40 -9.28 16.60
C GLN A 146 8.69 -10.77 16.86
N GLY A 147 9.35 -11.40 15.92
CA GLY A 147 9.83 -12.77 16.04
C GLY A 147 11.27 -12.83 16.56
N ALA A 148 11.91 -13.96 16.31
CA ALA A 148 13.29 -14.17 16.74
C ALA A 148 14.26 -13.24 16.00
N THR A 149 15.26 -12.76 16.73
CA THR A 149 16.45 -12.12 16.19
C THR A 149 17.43 -13.17 15.71
N ASP A 150 18.11 -12.94 14.59
CA ASP A 150 19.14 -13.83 14.10
C ASP A 150 20.34 -13.83 15.11
N PRO A 151 20.70 -14.97 15.69
CA PRO A 151 21.80 -15.02 16.65
C PRO A 151 23.17 -14.70 16.04
N GLN A 152 23.31 -14.79 14.72
CA GLN A 152 24.55 -14.47 14.00
C GLN A 152 24.54 -13.03 13.45
N ASP A 153 23.37 -12.41 13.29
CA ASP A 153 23.22 -11.03 12.84
C ASP A 153 22.11 -10.32 13.63
N GLN A 154 22.48 -9.72 14.74
CA GLN A 154 21.56 -9.01 15.63
C GLN A 154 20.88 -7.78 14.99
N THR A 155 21.30 -7.40 13.77
CA THR A 155 20.61 -6.38 12.98
C THR A 155 19.44 -6.94 12.17
N SER A 156 19.28 -8.27 12.18
CA SER A 156 18.24 -9.00 11.45
C SER A 156 17.27 -9.68 12.40
N ASN A 157 15.98 -9.53 12.15
CA ASN A 157 14.94 -10.23 12.90
C ASN A 157 13.77 -10.62 11.98
N ALA A 158 12.90 -11.46 12.49
CA ALA A 158 11.61 -11.75 11.88
C ALA A 158 10.53 -10.84 12.47
N ALA A 159 9.50 -10.58 11.69
CA ALA A 159 8.24 -10.03 12.16
C ALA A 159 7.08 -10.72 11.44
N PHE A 160 5.95 -10.83 12.09
CA PHE A 160 4.75 -11.41 11.51
C PHE A 160 3.52 -10.69 12.01
N GLY A 161 2.45 -10.77 11.24
CA GLY A 161 1.24 -10.07 11.61
C GLY A 161 0.07 -10.32 10.68
N LYS A 162 -0.93 -9.48 10.83
CA LYS A 162 -2.17 -9.52 10.06
C LYS A 162 -2.48 -8.13 9.51
N THR A 163 -3.14 -8.11 8.35
CA THR A 163 -3.62 -6.87 7.73
C THR A 163 -5.09 -6.99 7.38
N LYS A 164 -5.83 -5.91 7.54
CA LYS A 164 -7.22 -5.77 7.10
C LYS A 164 -7.35 -4.43 6.36
N ILE A 165 -7.74 -4.47 5.09
CA ILE A 165 -7.86 -3.29 4.22
C ILE A 165 -9.24 -3.27 3.58
N LYS A 166 -9.85 -2.09 3.55
CA LYS A 166 -10.91 -1.75 2.60
C LYS A 166 -10.23 -1.27 1.32
N LEU A 167 -10.24 -2.12 0.30
CA LEU A 167 -9.59 -1.88 -0.98
C LEU A 167 -10.64 -1.45 -1.99
N THR A 168 -10.36 -0.40 -2.75
CA THR A 168 -11.16 0.06 -3.88
C THR A 168 -10.36 -0.15 -5.15
N ILE A 169 -10.94 -0.84 -6.12
CA ILE A 169 -10.37 -1.06 -7.46
C ILE A 169 -11.36 -0.47 -8.47
N PRO A 170 -10.91 0.42 -9.39
CA PRO A 170 -11.77 1.03 -10.42
C PRO A 170 -12.33 0.04 -11.41
#